data_99b8b780f634167fc9c9c0b712abbd70
#
_entry.id   99b8b780f634167fc9c9c0b712abbd70
#
_cell.length_a   1.000
_cell.length_b   1.000
_cell.length_c   1.000
_cell.angle_alpha   90.00
_cell.angle_beta   90.00
_cell.angle_gamma   90.00
#
_symmetry.space_group_name_H-M   'P 1'
#
loop_
_entity.id
_entity.type
_entity.pdbx_description
1 polymer ?
#
loop_
_entity_poly.entity_id
_entity_poly.type
_entity_poly.pdbx_seq_one_letter_code
_entity_poly.pdbx_strand_id
1 'polypeptide(L)'
;MYFMTPTWRPVGGVIKIFDYVNHARSLGYRPIIACPEPYKPGLDLFEIPRFSDISPENGVRFISLEKVSVGPNDLAFLSWPTHYEIVEPRMSRWTRHEQVIFIVQNVRWANPKWIGGYGPRLLSRPMARIMTNDVVLEAVEPYLNPSSMTEVIMLGNDHGFFSKKRSGGLGRPIKVGHTTWKSGVGDEVASLLKGSPDFEFRAIRNPAGWDELRTLYHWSDVFLATPLAEEGFYMPGLEAMAAGAVVISPDAGGNMAYCAFGTNCLEVGLDDAAGYVEVLENLRSGRAEEVERLRQGGYETVGRHTLEHEKERFGEFMGRLTSRLDGLGPGEKPAREASRR
;
A
#
# COMPACT_ATOMS: atom_id res chain seq x y z
N MET A 1 -3.87 -20.64 -5.85
CA MET A 1 -2.94 -19.66 -5.25
C MET A 1 -3.50 -19.19 -3.92
N TYR A 2 -2.72 -19.29 -2.85
CA TYR A 2 -3.11 -18.84 -1.51
C TYR A 2 -2.75 -17.37 -1.35
N PHE A 3 -3.66 -16.56 -0.82
CA PHE A 3 -3.44 -15.18 -0.41
C PHE A 3 -3.61 -15.07 1.10
N MET A 4 -2.55 -14.70 1.81
CA MET A 4 -2.59 -14.61 3.26
C MET A 4 -2.74 -13.16 3.70
N THR A 5 -3.82 -12.88 4.43
CA THR A 5 -4.09 -11.57 5.00
C THR A 5 -4.09 -11.64 6.53
N PRO A 6 -3.56 -10.62 7.23
CA PRO A 6 -3.55 -10.61 8.69
C PRO A 6 -4.92 -10.34 9.29
N THR A 7 -5.83 -9.73 8.57
CA THR A 7 -7.16 -9.31 9.03
C THR A 7 -8.09 -9.06 7.85
N TRP A 8 -9.39 -8.89 8.12
CA TRP A 8 -10.40 -8.42 7.16
C TRP A 8 -10.60 -6.91 7.16
N ARG A 9 -9.91 -6.17 8.03
CA ARG A 9 -10.05 -4.71 8.10
C ARG A 9 -9.50 -4.06 6.85
N PRO A 10 -10.21 -3.07 6.23
CA PRO A 10 -9.79 -2.42 5.00
C PRO A 10 -8.67 -1.38 5.24
N VAL A 11 -7.54 -1.82 5.76
CA VAL A 11 -6.33 -1.00 5.90
C VAL A 11 -5.45 -1.12 4.66
N GLY A 12 -4.69 -0.10 4.33
CA GLY A 12 -3.96 0.03 3.06
C GLY A 12 -3.23 -1.22 2.60
N GLY A 13 -2.45 -1.87 3.48
CA GLY A 13 -1.74 -3.10 3.15
C GLY A 13 -2.65 -4.29 2.86
N VAL A 14 -3.80 -4.39 3.52
CA VAL A 14 -4.81 -5.44 3.26
C VAL A 14 -5.52 -5.16 1.93
N ILE A 15 -5.90 -3.92 1.68
CA ILE A 15 -6.52 -3.51 0.42
C ILE A 15 -5.64 -3.96 -0.76
N LYS A 16 -4.32 -3.77 -0.66
CA LYS A 16 -3.39 -4.21 -1.71
C LYS A 16 -3.35 -5.72 -1.90
N ILE A 17 -3.47 -6.53 -0.84
CA ILE A 17 -3.60 -7.99 -1.01
C ILE A 17 -4.82 -8.32 -1.87
N PHE A 18 -5.95 -7.65 -1.64
CA PHE A 18 -7.19 -7.89 -2.40
C PHE A 18 -7.13 -7.34 -3.82
N ASP A 19 -6.38 -6.28 -4.09
CA ASP A 19 -6.05 -5.88 -5.46
C ASP A 19 -5.29 -7.01 -6.17
N TYR A 20 -4.27 -7.61 -5.53
CA TYR A 20 -3.55 -8.76 -6.10
C TYR A 20 -4.41 -10.04 -6.21
N VAL A 21 -5.42 -10.24 -5.36
CA VAL A 21 -6.43 -11.29 -5.56
C VAL A 21 -7.16 -11.07 -6.89
N ASN A 22 -7.62 -9.85 -7.17
CA ASN A 22 -8.28 -9.50 -8.42
C ASN A 22 -7.34 -9.64 -9.63
N HIS A 23 -6.09 -9.19 -9.52
CA HIS A 23 -5.09 -9.37 -10.56
C HIS A 23 -4.87 -10.85 -10.88
N ALA A 24 -4.68 -11.69 -9.85
CA ALA A 24 -4.50 -13.13 -10.04
C ALA A 24 -5.74 -13.80 -10.67
N ARG A 25 -6.95 -13.42 -10.26
CA ARG A 25 -8.20 -13.91 -10.90
C ARG A 25 -8.23 -13.59 -12.38
N SER A 26 -7.87 -12.37 -12.76
CA SER A 26 -7.84 -11.94 -14.16
C SER A 26 -6.80 -12.69 -14.99
N LEU A 27 -5.75 -13.24 -14.36
CA LEU A 27 -4.75 -14.10 -14.96
C LEU A 27 -5.11 -15.59 -14.96
N GLY A 28 -6.32 -15.95 -14.50
CA GLY A 28 -6.81 -17.34 -14.48
C GLY A 28 -6.44 -18.15 -13.24
N TYR A 29 -5.78 -17.55 -12.25
CA TYR A 29 -5.51 -18.23 -10.97
C TYR A 29 -6.79 -18.38 -10.14
N ARG A 30 -6.88 -19.47 -9.37
CA ARG A 30 -7.96 -19.72 -8.42
C ARG A 30 -7.50 -19.26 -7.03
N PRO A 31 -8.00 -18.12 -6.49
CA PRO A 31 -7.57 -17.62 -5.20
C PRO A 31 -8.20 -18.41 -4.05
N ILE A 32 -7.39 -18.64 -3.02
CA ILE A 32 -7.81 -19.14 -1.71
C ILE A 32 -7.32 -18.10 -0.71
N ILE A 33 -8.23 -17.40 -0.05
CA ILE A 33 -7.88 -16.35 0.91
C ILE A 33 -7.81 -16.98 2.30
N ALA A 34 -6.66 -16.84 2.95
CA ALA A 34 -6.41 -17.35 4.27
C ALA A 34 -6.24 -16.19 5.28
N CYS A 35 -7.07 -16.22 6.33
CA CYS A 35 -7.07 -15.20 7.39
C CYS A 35 -7.14 -15.89 8.75
N PRO A 36 -6.54 -15.32 9.82
CA PRO A 36 -6.73 -15.84 11.19
C PRO A 36 -8.18 -15.71 11.66
N GLU A 37 -8.88 -14.66 11.21
CA GLU A 37 -10.28 -14.42 11.55
C GLU A 37 -11.20 -15.17 10.57
N PRO A 38 -12.33 -15.77 11.04
CA PRO A 38 -13.27 -16.41 10.14
C PRO A 38 -13.92 -15.39 9.20
N TYR A 39 -14.11 -15.80 7.94
CA TYR A 39 -14.90 -15.03 6.99
C TYR A 39 -16.35 -14.90 7.47
N LYS A 40 -16.91 -13.70 7.33
CA LYS A 40 -18.33 -13.41 7.58
C LYS A 40 -18.86 -12.55 6.43
N PRO A 41 -20.11 -12.76 5.98
CA PRO A 41 -20.77 -11.82 5.08
C PRO A 41 -20.87 -10.41 5.69
N GLY A 42 -20.83 -9.36 4.87
CA GLY A 42 -21.00 -7.97 5.33
C GLY A 42 -19.77 -7.38 6.02
N LEU A 43 -18.57 -7.87 5.69
CA LEU A 43 -17.33 -7.22 6.13
C LEU A 43 -17.08 -5.97 5.27
N ASP A 44 -16.73 -4.85 5.91
CA ASP A 44 -16.49 -3.53 5.28
C ASP A 44 -15.53 -3.59 4.08
N LEU A 45 -14.57 -4.53 4.11
CA LEU A 45 -13.64 -4.72 3.00
C LEU A 45 -14.34 -5.06 1.68
N PHE A 46 -15.44 -5.83 1.72
CA PHE A 46 -16.19 -6.26 0.54
C PHE A 46 -17.28 -5.25 0.14
N GLU A 47 -17.46 -4.18 0.91
CA GLU A 47 -18.26 -3.02 0.51
C GLU A 47 -17.49 -2.11 -0.45
N ILE A 48 -16.16 -2.26 -0.54
CA ILE A 48 -15.35 -1.58 -1.54
C ILE A 48 -15.73 -2.11 -2.93
N PRO A 49 -16.23 -1.27 -3.86
CA PRO A 49 -16.87 -1.73 -5.09
C PRO A 49 -16.06 -2.74 -5.91
N ARG A 50 -14.75 -2.56 -6.01
CA ARG A 50 -13.86 -3.46 -6.77
C ARG A 50 -13.60 -4.82 -6.10
N PHE A 51 -14.06 -5.02 -4.88
CA PHE A 51 -13.95 -6.28 -4.14
C PHE A 51 -15.29 -7.00 -3.94
N SER A 52 -16.39 -6.41 -4.40
CA SER A 52 -17.74 -6.97 -4.26
C SER A 52 -17.88 -8.37 -4.88
N ASP A 53 -17.09 -8.67 -5.92
CA ASP A 53 -17.06 -9.96 -6.59
C ASP A 53 -16.17 -11.02 -5.90
N ILE A 54 -15.47 -10.64 -4.84
CA ILE A 54 -14.64 -11.57 -4.07
C ILE A 54 -15.51 -12.28 -3.05
N SER A 55 -16.18 -13.34 -3.46
CA SER A 55 -17.11 -14.09 -2.63
C SER A 55 -17.04 -15.58 -2.90
N PRO A 56 -17.58 -16.44 -2.00
CA PRO A 56 -17.69 -17.88 -2.22
C PRO A 56 -18.53 -18.22 -3.46
N GLU A 57 -19.57 -17.46 -3.74
CA GLU A 57 -20.47 -17.62 -4.88
C GLU A 57 -19.73 -17.43 -6.21
N ASN A 58 -18.70 -16.58 -6.21
CA ASN A 58 -17.84 -16.30 -7.36
C ASN A 58 -16.56 -17.17 -7.38
N GLY A 59 -16.57 -18.30 -6.64
CA GLY A 59 -15.53 -19.31 -6.67
C GLY A 59 -14.27 -18.97 -5.84
N VAL A 60 -14.30 -17.92 -5.00
CA VAL A 60 -13.22 -17.61 -4.07
C VAL A 60 -13.40 -18.43 -2.79
N ARG A 61 -12.36 -19.13 -2.36
CA ARG A 61 -12.37 -19.91 -1.14
C ARG A 61 -11.79 -19.12 0.01
N PHE A 62 -12.43 -19.19 1.17
CA PHE A 62 -11.98 -18.59 2.42
C PHE A 62 -11.65 -19.69 3.42
N ILE A 63 -10.45 -19.64 3.98
CA ILE A 63 -9.99 -20.64 4.96
C ILE A 63 -9.28 -19.94 6.14
N SER A 64 -9.14 -20.67 7.25
CA SER A 64 -8.25 -20.23 8.33
C SER A 64 -6.77 -20.43 7.92
N LEU A 65 -5.86 -19.60 8.45
CA LEU A 65 -4.43 -19.69 8.18
C LEU A 65 -3.85 -21.10 8.45
N GLU A 66 -4.38 -21.78 9.45
CA GLU A 66 -3.94 -23.12 9.86
C GLU A 66 -4.25 -24.21 8.83
N LYS A 67 -5.20 -23.94 7.91
CA LYS A 67 -5.58 -24.85 6.83
C LYS A 67 -4.79 -24.65 5.55
N VAL A 68 -3.86 -23.70 5.52
CA VAL A 68 -2.97 -23.49 4.37
C VAL A 68 -2.09 -24.74 4.20
N SER A 69 -2.01 -25.24 2.97
CA SER A 69 -1.13 -26.35 2.61
C SER A 69 -0.67 -26.15 1.19
N VAL A 70 0.61 -25.83 1.01
CA VAL A 70 1.18 -25.46 -0.29
C VAL A 70 1.79 -26.70 -0.94
N GLY A 71 1.16 -27.19 -1.99
CA GLY A 71 1.63 -28.30 -2.81
C GLY A 71 2.56 -27.87 -3.95
N PRO A 72 3.02 -28.83 -4.77
CA PRO A 72 3.97 -28.56 -5.85
C PRO A 72 3.40 -27.65 -6.96
N ASN A 73 2.08 -27.59 -7.10
CA ASN A 73 1.40 -26.76 -8.12
C ASN A 73 0.72 -25.52 -7.51
N ASP A 74 0.98 -25.24 -6.24
CA ASP A 74 0.41 -24.10 -5.55
C ASP A 74 1.41 -22.94 -5.44
N LEU A 75 0.88 -21.74 -5.37
CA LEU A 75 1.63 -20.53 -5.01
C LEU A 75 1.05 -19.94 -3.72
N ALA A 76 1.90 -19.34 -2.90
CA ALA A 76 1.49 -18.63 -1.70
C ALA A 76 1.90 -17.16 -1.78
N PHE A 77 0.97 -16.24 -1.63
CA PHE A 77 1.19 -14.80 -1.62
C PHE A 77 1.09 -14.27 -0.19
N LEU A 78 2.17 -13.72 0.32
CA LEU A 78 2.30 -13.23 1.68
C LEU A 78 2.45 -11.72 1.70
N SER A 79 1.85 -11.08 2.68
CA SER A 79 2.00 -9.63 2.92
C SER A 79 2.53 -9.31 4.31
N TRP A 80 2.53 -10.29 5.19
CA TRP A 80 2.99 -10.15 6.57
C TRP A 80 4.14 -11.11 6.84
N PRO A 81 5.26 -10.64 7.42
CA PRO A 81 6.45 -11.48 7.58
C PRO A 81 6.20 -12.80 8.32
N THR A 82 5.43 -12.77 9.41
CA THR A 82 5.18 -13.98 10.21
C THR A 82 4.31 -15.02 9.51
N HIS A 83 3.64 -14.69 8.41
CA HIS A 83 2.91 -15.68 7.61
C HIS A 83 3.82 -16.76 7.03
N TYR A 84 5.08 -16.45 6.80
CA TYR A 84 6.03 -17.44 6.31
C TYR A 84 6.27 -18.57 7.30
N GLU A 85 6.30 -18.29 8.61
CA GLU A 85 6.41 -19.32 9.66
C GLU A 85 5.21 -20.27 9.66
N ILE A 86 4.04 -19.80 9.21
CA ILE A 86 2.85 -20.63 9.06
C ILE A 86 2.94 -21.47 7.80
N VAL A 87 3.44 -20.93 6.70
CA VAL A 87 3.52 -21.61 5.39
C VAL A 87 4.64 -22.63 5.35
N GLU A 88 5.85 -22.28 5.80
CA GLU A 88 7.05 -23.12 5.65
C GLU A 88 6.86 -24.56 6.18
N PRO A 89 6.30 -24.78 7.39
CA PRO A 89 6.06 -26.15 7.90
C PRO A 89 5.01 -26.94 7.10
N ARG A 90 4.17 -26.23 6.35
CA ARG A 90 3.03 -26.78 5.59
C ARG A 90 3.30 -26.91 4.09
N MET A 91 4.51 -26.59 3.67
CA MET A 91 4.99 -26.86 2.33
C MET A 91 5.27 -28.36 2.17
N SER A 92 4.81 -28.93 1.06
CA SER A 92 5.16 -30.31 0.71
C SER A 92 6.67 -30.42 0.46
N ARG A 93 7.20 -31.65 0.51
CA ARG A 93 8.63 -31.89 0.18
C ARG A 93 9.00 -31.50 -1.27
N TRP A 94 8.01 -31.32 -2.13
CA TRP A 94 8.16 -30.95 -3.53
C TRP A 94 7.90 -29.48 -3.81
N THR A 95 7.54 -28.71 -2.78
CA THR A 95 7.28 -27.28 -2.87
C THR A 95 8.60 -26.53 -2.69
N ARG A 96 8.84 -25.56 -3.57
CA ARG A 96 10.03 -24.70 -3.50
C ARG A 96 9.74 -23.41 -2.74
N HIS A 97 10.76 -22.82 -2.15
CA HIS A 97 10.61 -21.50 -1.50
C HIS A 97 10.23 -20.40 -2.51
N GLU A 98 10.65 -20.54 -3.78
CA GLU A 98 10.30 -19.63 -4.87
C GLU A 98 8.80 -19.61 -5.21
N GLN A 99 8.04 -20.65 -4.81
CA GLN A 99 6.58 -20.66 -4.93
C GLN A 99 5.89 -19.77 -3.89
N VAL A 100 6.66 -19.23 -2.95
CA VAL A 100 6.20 -18.23 -2.00
C VAL A 100 6.56 -16.84 -2.54
N ILE A 101 5.56 -16.01 -2.75
CA ILE A 101 5.69 -14.63 -3.19
C ILE A 101 5.47 -13.74 -1.97
N PHE A 102 6.46 -12.94 -1.61
CA PHE A 102 6.32 -11.99 -0.51
C PHE A 102 6.27 -10.56 -1.07
N ILE A 103 5.11 -9.89 -0.90
CA ILE A 103 5.00 -8.47 -1.19
C ILE A 103 5.57 -7.67 -0.01
N VAL A 104 6.65 -6.96 -0.27
CA VAL A 104 7.31 -6.10 0.72
C VAL A 104 6.72 -4.70 0.60
N GLN A 105 5.81 -4.39 1.52
CA GLN A 105 5.03 -3.15 1.48
C GLN A 105 5.60 -2.04 2.37
N ASN A 106 6.72 -2.29 3.06
CA ASN A 106 7.20 -1.33 4.04
C ASN A 106 8.70 -1.46 4.30
N VAL A 107 9.40 -0.35 4.39
CA VAL A 107 10.83 -0.26 4.75
C VAL A 107 11.12 -0.82 6.14
N ARG A 108 10.14 -0.84 7.03
CA ARG A 108 10.26 -1.35 8.41
C ARG A 108 10.67 -2.82 8.50
N TRP A 109 10.44 -3.60 7.45
CA TRP A 109 10.85 -5.01 7.43
C TRP A 109 12.38 -5.21 7.46
N ALA A 110 13.15 -4.19 7.06
CA ALA A 110 14.61 -4.16 7.23
C ALA A 110 15.05 -3.65 8.60
N ASN A 111 14.20 -2.98 9.36
CA ASN A 111 14.55 -2.31 10.60
C ASN A 111 14.31 -3.21 11.82
N PRO A 112 15.37 -3.64 12.55
CA PRO A 112 15.24 -4.50 13.74
C PRO A 112 14.38 -3.93 14.86
N LYS A 113 14.17 -2.61 14.92
CA LYS A 113 13.30 -1.98 15.93
C LYS A 113 11.85 -2.46 15.83
N TRP A 114 11.38 -2.85 14.63
CA TRP A 114 9.99 -3.24 14.40
C TRP A 114 9.74 -4.73 14.57
N ILE A 115 10.62 -5.57 14.03
CA ILE A 115 10.43 -7.04 14.01
C ILE A 115 11.68 -7.81 14.45
N GLY A 116 12.59 -7.16 15.18
CA GLY A 116 13.85 -7.77 15.62
C GLY A 116 14.66 -8.32 14.44
N GLY A 117 15.43 -9.35 14.67
CA GLY A 117 16.20 -10.02 13.61
C GLY A 117 15.36 -10.89 12.67
N TYR A 118 14.03 -10.98 12.84
CA TYR A 118 13.18 -11.84 12.03
C TYR A 118 13.05 -11.34 10.57
N GLY A 119 12.92 -10.02 10.37
CA GLY A 119 12.81 -9.45 9.04
C GLY A 119 14.00 -9.75 8.14
N PRO A 120 15.25 -9.43 8.54
CA PRO A 120 16.44 -9.81 7.78
C PRO A 120 16.53 -11.30 7.49
N ARG A 121 16.21 -12.18 8.46
CA ARG A 121 16.17 -13.63 8.23
C ARG A 121 15.14 -14.06 7.19
N LEU A 122 13.96 -13.45 7.20
CA LEU A 122 12.93 -13.71 6.21
C LEU A 122 13.37 -13.22 4.82
N LEU A 123 13.94 -12.02 4.75
CA LEU A 123 14.43 -11.43 3.50
C LEU A 123 15.60 -12.24 2.90
N SER A 124 16.36 -12.98 3.70
CA SER A 124 17.43 -13.87 3.20
C SER A 124 16.93 -15.21 2.63
N ARG A 125 15.64 -15.55 2.76
CA ARG A 125 15.09 -16.78 2.17
C ARG A 125 14.96 -16.65 0.65
N PRO A 126 15.08 -17.72 -0.14
CA PRO A 126 15.01 -17.69 -1.59
C PRO A 126 13.56 -17.63 -2.12
N MET A 127 12.73 -16.78 -1.54
CA MET A 127 11.35 -16.52 -1.99
C MET A 127 11.33 -15.54 -3.18
N ALA A 128 10.30 -15.62 -4.01
CA ALA A 128 10.00 -14.55 -4.95
C ALA A 128 9.49 -13.31 -4.21
N ARG A 129 9.82 -12.11 -4.70
CA ARG A 129 9.46 -10.86 -4.02
C ARG A 129 8.94 -9.80 -4.97
N ILE A 130 7.96 -9.07 -4.48
CA ILE A 130 7.46 -7.85 -5.09
C ILE A 130 7.76 -6.70 -4.11
N MET A 131 8.52 -5.71 -4.55
CA MET A 131 8.75 -4.46 -3.85
C MET A 131 7.75 -3.43 -4.32
N THR A 132 7.14 -2.71 -3.40
CA THR A 132 6.09 -1.74 -3.76
C THR A 132 6.61 -0.45 -4.37
N ASN A 133 7.92 -0.19 -4.23
CA ASN A 133 8.65 0.91 -4.87
C ASN A 133 10.17 0.74 -4.66
N ASP A 134 10.95 1.62 -5.29
CA ASP A 134 12.41 1.59 -5.21
C ASP A 134 12.93 1.91 -3.82
N VAL A 135 12.27 2.81 -3.07
CA VAL A 135 12.66 3.14 -1.68
C VAL A 135 12.57 1.91 -0.78
N VAL A 136 11.52 1.09 -0.97
CA VAL A 136 11.39 -0.18 -0.24
C VAL A 136 12.47 -1.17 -0.67
N LEU A 137 12.77 -1.25 -1.99
CA LEU A 137 13.85 -2.11 -2.47
C LEU A 137 15.19 -1.71 -1.86
N GLU A 138 15.58 -0.45 -1.94
CA GLU A 138 16.84 0.06 -1.39
C GLU A 138 16.98 -0.25 0.11
N ALA A 139 15.91 -0.08 0.88
CA ALA A 139 15.92 -0.35 2.32
C ALA A 139 16.15 -1.83 2.65
N VAL A 140 15.65 -2.76 1.84
CA VAL A 140 15.71 -4.21 2.12
C VAL A 140 16.80 -4.94 1.35
N GLU A 141 17.36 -4.36 0.28
CA GLU A 141 18.35 -4.96 -0.62
C GLU A 141 19.53 -5.62 0.11
N PRO A 142 20.11 -5.01 1.17
CA PRO A 142 21.23 -5.64 1.90
C PRO A 142 20.91 -7.00 2.54
N TYR A 143 19.64 -7.32 2.70
CA TYR A 143 19.16 -8.54 3.35
C TYR A 143 18.60 -9.56 2.36
N LEU A 144 18.50 -9.21 1.07
CA LEU A 144 17.88 -10.08 0.08
C LEU A 144 18.75 -11.29 -0.24
N ASN A 145 18.12 -12.43 -0.43
CA ASN A 145 18.80 -13.57 -1.03
C ASN A 145 19.08 -13.27 -2.52
N PRO A 146 20.35 -13.33 -2.96
CA PRO A 146 20.72 -12.96 -4.34
C PRO A 146 20.14 -13.90 -5.40
N SER A 147 19.71 -15.12 -5.03
CA SER A 147 19.05 -16.05 -5.96
C SER A 147 17.55 -15.80 -6.10
N SER A 148 16.98 -14.92 -5.27
CA SER A 148 15.54 -14.61 -5.31
C SER A 148 15.17 -13.83 -6.54
N MET A 149 14.03 -14.17 -7.12
CA MET A 149 13.39 -13.33 -8.12
C MET A 149 12.78 -12.14 -7.38
N THR A 150 13.30 -10.94 -7.61
CA THR A 150 12.85 -9.69 -6.99
C THR A 150 12.50 -8.69 -8.07
N GLU A 151 11.36 -8.03 -7.92
CA GLU A 151 10.90 -7.01 -8.87
C GLU A 151 10.19 -5.87 -8.15
N VAL A 152 10.36 -4.65 -8.66
CA VAL A 152 9.59 -3.49 -8.24
C VAL A 152 8.31 -3.44 -9.08
N ILE A 153 7.17 -3.50 -8.38
CA ILE A 153 5.85 -3.27 -8.96
C ILE A 153 5.21 -2.12 -8.19
N MET A 154 5.20 -0.95 -8.81
CA MET A 154 4.63 0.26 -8.21
C MET A 154 3.15 0.04 -7.89
N LEU A 155 2.73 0.45 -6.69
CA LEU A 155 1.35 0.30 -6.28
C LEU A 155 0.41 1.13 -7.15
N GLY A 156 -0.61 0.48 -7.66
CA GLY A 156 -1.75 1.13 -8.29
C GLY A 156 -2.77 1.63 -7.27
N ASN A 157 -3.58 2.60 -7.69
CA ASN A 157 -4.68 3.15 -6.91
C ASN A 157 -5.98 3.12 -7.71
N ASP A 158 -7.11 3.03 -7.02
CA ASP A 158 -8.44 3.20 -7.61
C ASP A 158 -8.75 4.70 -7.79
N HIS A 159 -7.98 5.34 -8.68
CA HIS A 159 -8.14 6.76 -8.96
C HIS A 159 -9.51 7.07 -9.58
N GLY A 160 -10.16 6.13 -10.26
CA GLY A 160 -11.53 6.29 -10.76
C GLY A 160 -12.52 6.57 -9.63
N PHE A 161 -12.39 5.86 -8.52
CA PHE A 161 -13.23 6.05 -7.34
C PHE A 161 -13.00 7.41 -6.66
N PHE A 162 -11.74 7.85 -6.54
CA PHE A 162 -11.38 9.10 -5.87
C PHE A 162 -11.39 10.31 -6.82
N SER A 163 -11.43 10.12 -8.13
CA SER A 163 -11.25 11.19 -9.11
C SER A 163 -12.27 12.31 -8.98
N LYS A 164 -11.73 13.54 -8.95
CA LYS A 164 -12.51 14.76 -9.10
C LYS A 164 -11.69 15.80 -9.85
N LYS A 165 -12.14 16.18 -11.04
CA LYS A 165 -11.51 17.28 -11.77
C LYS A 165 -11.82 18.61 -11.11
N ARG A 166 -10.78 19.39 -10.84
CA ARG A 166 -10.85 20.74 -10.31
C ARG A 166 -10.03 21.68 -11.18
N SER A 167 -10.39 22.94 -11.22
CA SER A 167 -9.68 24.01 -11.92
C SER A 167 -9.74 25.30 -11.12
N GLY A 168 -8.81 26.20 -11.39
CA GLY A 168 -8.74 27.54 -10.76
C GLY A 168 -8.04 27.52 -9.41
N GLY A 169 -8.09 28.65 -8.70
CA GLY A 169 -7.46 28.84 -7.40
C GLY A 169 -8.13 28.07 -6.27
N LEU A 170 -7.67 28.30 -5.04
CA LEU A 170 -8.29 27.78 -3.82
C LEU A 170 -9.55 28.57 -3.46
N GLY A 171 -10.50 27.89 -2.82
CA GLY A 171 -11.69 28.53 -2.26
C GLY A 171 -11.40 29.50 -1.14
N ARG A 172 -12.41 30.26 -0.72
CA ARG A 172 -12.35 31.09 0.49
C ARG A 172 -13.61 30.87 1.31
N PRO A 173 -13.48 30.30 2.54
CA PRO A 173 -12.24 29.80 3.15
C PRO A 173 -11.62 28.62 2.38
N ILE A 174 -10.30 28.43 2.55
CA ILE A 174 -9.56 27.27 2.04
C ILE A 174 -9.99 26.05 2.87
N LYS A 175 -10.46 25.00 2.21
CA LYS A 175 -10.90 23.77 2.85
C LYS A 175 -9.73 22.82 3.03
N VAL A 176 -9.34 22.59 4.28
CA VAL A 176 -8.17 21.78 4.65
C VAL A 176 -8.62 20.46 5.27
N GLY A 177 -8.33 19.36 4.57
CA GLY A 177 -8.64 17.99 5.03
C GLY A 177 -7.42 17.28 5.59
N HIS A 178 -7.63 16.43 6.60
CA HIS A 178 -6.58 15.52 7.10
C HIS A 178 -7.18 14.29 7.78
N THR A 179 -6.31 13.32 8.07
CA THR A 179 -6.65 12.12 8.84
C THR A 179 -5.74 12.02 10.06
N THR A 180 -6.21 11.40 11.14
CA THR A 180 -5.47 11.41 12.43
C THR A 180 -4.99 10.04 12.89
N TRP A 181 -5.23 8.96 12.12
CA TRP A 181 -4.85 7.61 12.55
C TRP A 181 -3.35 7.29 12.45
N LYS A 182 -2.56 8.17 11.84
CA LYS A 182 -1.09 8.05 11.77
C LYS A 182 -0.41 9.07 12.69
N SER A 183 -0.72 10.36 12.56
CA SER A 183 -0.16 11.45 13.36
C SER A 183 -1.24 12.45 13.73
N GLY A 184 -1.08 13.08 14.90
CA GLY A 184 -1.95 14.16 15.39
C GLY A 184 -1.62 15.54 14.84
N VAL A 185 -0.57 15.70 14.04
CA VAL A 185 -0.08 17.00 13.56
C VAL A 185 -1.16 17.82 12.84
N GLY A 186 -2.06 17.16 12.09
CA GLY A 186 -3.17 17.85 11.43
C GLY A 186 -4.14 18.53 12.39
N ASP A 187 -4.39 17.95 13.56
CA ASP A 187 -5.21 18.57 14.62
C ASP A 187 -4.46 19.73 15.29
N GLU A 188 -3.14 19.65 15.43
CA GLU A 188 -2.31 20.76 15.94
C GLU A 188 -2.35 21.95 14.98
N VAL A 189 -2.22 21.72 13.65
CA VAL A 189 -2.37 22.76 12.62
C VAL A 189 -3.74 23.42 12.69
N ALA A 190 -4.83 22.61 12.79
CA ALA A 190 -6.18 23.12 12.93
C ALA A 190 -6.36 23.97 14.21
N SER A 191 -5.68 23.58 15.28
CA SER A 191 -5.68 24.34 16.55
C SER A 191 -4.95 25.68 16.45
N LEU A 192 -3.78 25.71 15.77
CA LEU A 192 -3.00 26.93 15.55
C LEU A 192 -3.75 27.95 14.67
N LEU A 193 -4.53 27.50 13.71
CA LEU A 193 -5.34 28.37 12.83
C LEU A 193 -6.80 28.53 13.29
N LYS A 194 -7.11 28.13 14.53
CA LYS A 194 -8.46 28.23 15.06
C LYS A 194 -8.95 29.69 15.11
N GLY A 195 -10.11 29.93 14.51
CA GLY A 195 -10.71 31.26 14.45
C GLY A 195 -10.25 32.11 13.27
N SER A 196 -9.32 31.64 12.46
CA SER A 196 -9.01 32.28 11.18
C SER A 196 -10.19 32.15 10.21
N PRO A 197 -10.68 33.25 9.61
CA PRO A 197 -11.75 33.20 8.62
C PRO A 197 -11.28 32.63 7.25
N ASP A 198 -9.99 32.47 7.07
CA ASP A 198 -9.38 32.05 5.80
C ASP A 198 -9.32 30.54 5.63
N PHE A 199 -9.50 29.76 6.70
CA PHE A 199 -9.37 28.29 6.68
C PHE A 199 -10.57 27.60 7.33
N GLU A 200 -11.02 26.50 6.70
CA GLU A 200 -12.01 25.59 7.26
C GLU A 200 -11.39 24.18 7.32
N PHE A 201 -11.34 23.57 8.52
CA PHE A 201 -10.73 22.27 8.75
C PHE A 201 -11.76 21.16 8.88
N ARG A 202 -11.45 20.00 8.29
CA ARG A 202 -12.21 18.76 8.47
C ARG A 202 -11.27 17.59 8.65
N ALA A 203 -11.50 16.79 9.69
CA ALA A 203 -10.69 15.61 10.00
C ALA A 203 -11.51 14.33 10.04
N ILE A 204 -10.93 13.22 9.59
CA ILE A 204 -11.41 11.89 9.92
C ILE A 204 -10.50 11.33 11.01
N ARG A 205 -11.08 11.04 12.18
CA ARG A 205 -10.36 10.68 13.40
C ARG A 205 -10.26 9.18 13.66
N ASN A 206 -11.16 8.41 13.10
CA ASN A 206 -11.18 6.96 13.20
C ASN A 206 -11.04 6.34 11.81
N PRO A 207 -10.61 5.08 11.70
CA PRO A 207 -10.68 4.40 10.42
C PRO A 207 -12.07 4.55 9.81
N ALA A 208 -12.13 5.16 8.65
CA ALA A 208 -13.35 5.51 7.94
C ALA A 208 -13.68 4.50 6.86
N GLY A 209 -14.95 4.44 6.49
CA GLY A 209 -15.37 3.78 5.27
C GLY A 209 -14.79 4.47 4.02
N TRP A 210 -14.76 3.74 2.91
CA TRP A 210 -14.18 4.20 1.64
C TRP A 210 -14.87 5.46 1.10
N ASP A 211 -16.20 5.52 1.23
CA ASP A 211 -16.99 6.69 0.83
C ASP A 211 -16.76 7.94 1.68
N GLU A 212 -16.49 7.74 2.98
CA GLU A 212 -16.17 8.85 3.88
C GLU A 212 -14.83 9.48 3.53
N LEU A 213 -13.81 8.64 3.21
CA LEU A 213 -12.52 9.11 2.72
C LEU A 213 -12.66 9.88 1.40
N ARG A 214 -13.42 9.32 0.44
CA ARG A 214 -13.71 10.02 -0.83
C ARG A 214 -14.38 11.37 -0.57
N THR A 215 -15.34 11.41 0.34
CA THR A 215 -16.06 12.64 0.70
C THR A 215 -15.09 13.69 1.28
N LEU A 216 -14.18 13.30 2.16
CA LEU A 216 -13.15 14.20 2.68
C LEU A 216 -12.27 14.74 1.56
N TYR A 217 -11.70 13.88 0.71
CA TYR A 217 -10.82 14.31 -0.39
C TYR A 217 -11.56 15.21 -1.39
N HIS A 218 -12.82 14.89 -1.72
CA HIS A 218 -13.64 15.70 -2.62
C HIS A 218 -14.02 17.06 -2.02
N TRP A 219 -14.07 17.16 -0.70
CA TRP A 219 -14.36 18.42 -0.01
C TRP A 219 -13.11 19.30 0.09
N SER A 220 -11.94 18.72 0.28
CA SER A 220 -10.68 19.41 0.57
C SER A 220 -10.10 20.14 -0.64
N ASP A 221 -9.78 21.41 -0.52
CA ASP A 221 -8.94 22.16 -1.46
C ASP A 221 -7.46 21.81 -1.27
N VAL A 222 -7.07 21.61 0.00
CA VAL A 222 -5.74 21.20 0.44
C VAL A 222 -5.88 19.96 1.34
N PHE A 223 -5.01 18.99 1.17
CA PHE A 223 -4.93 17.81 2.03
C PHE A 223 -3.58 17.78 2.76
N LEU A 224 -3.63 17.73 4.09
CA LEU A 224 -2.43 17.53 4.90
C LEU A 224 -2.15 16.03 4.98
N ALA A 225 -1.11 15.60 4.30
CA ALA A 225 -0.61 14.25 4.42
C ALA A 225 0.20 14.13 5.72
N THR A 226 -0.27 13.29 6.64
CA THR A 226 0.31 13.14 7.99
C THR A 226 0.82 11.71 8.19
N PRO A 227 1.82 11.24 7.39
CA PRO A 227 2.38 9.90 7.49
C PRO A 227 3.19 9.73 8.79
N LEU A 228 3.46 8.47 9.15
CA LEU A 228 4.54 8.17 10.09
C LEU A 228 5.88 8.15 9.35
N ALA A 229 6.98 8.30 10.10
CA ALA A 229 8.31 7.99 9.57
C ALA A 229 8.37 6.55 9.05
N GLU A 230 9.23 6.31 8.07
CA GLU A 230 9.45 4.97 7.50
C GLU A 230 8.17 4.35 6.89
N GLU A 231 7.33 5.15 6.21
CA GLU A 231 6.18 4.62 5.45
C GLU A 231 6.64 3.80 4.25
N GLY A 232 5.78 2.86 3.85
CA GLY A 232 6.03 2.07 2.64
C GLY A 232 5.58 2.75 1.35
N PHE A 233 4.44 3.49 1.38
CA PHE A 233 3.91 4.20 0.21
C PHE A 233 3.01 5.40 0.59
N TYR A 234 2.18 5.29 1.62
CA TYR A 234 1.23 6.30 2.08
C TYR A 234 0.16 6.68 1.04
N MET A 235 -0.75 5.77 0.75
CA MET A 235 -1.87 5.93 -0.21
C MET A 235 -2.68 7.24 -0.09
N PRO A 236 -2.98 7.78 1.12
CA PRO A 236 -3.84 8.95 1.27
C PRO A 236 -3.40 10.19 0.49
N GLY A 237 -2.09 10.40 0.32
CA GLY A 237 -1.59 11.51 -0.49
C GLY A 237 -1.95 11.37 -1.98
N LEU A 238 -1.78 10.18 -2.53
CA LEU A 238 -2.12 9.89 -3.93
C LEU A 238 -3.63 9.94 -4.18
N GLU A 239 -4.44 9.46 -3.22
CA GLU A 239 -5.91 9.53 -3.27
C GLU A 239 -6.41 10.98 -3.26
N ALA A 240 -5.80 11.84 -2.43
CA ALA A 240 -6.11 13.27 -2.40
C ALA A 240 -5.70 13.97 -3.71
N MET A 241 -4.56 13.60 -4.34
CA MET A 241 -4.18 14.09 -5.66
C MET A 241 -5.20 13.69 -6.73
N ALA A 242 -5.73 12.46 -6.69
CA ALA A 242 -6.79 12.00 -7.59
C ALA A 242 -8.07 12.84 -7.45
N ALA A 243 -8.37 13.29 -6.23
CA ALA A 243 -9.49 14.19 -5.95
C ALA A 243 -9.22 15.67 -6.30
N GLY A 244 -8.01 15.99 -6.79
CA GLY A 244 -7.61 17.35 -7.16
C GLY A 244 -7.34 18.27 -5.97
N ALA A 245 -7.10 17.74 -4.79
CA ALA A 245 -6.58 18.52 -3.67
C ALA A 245 -5.08 18.81 -3.85
N VAL A 246 -4.64 19.99 -3.43
CA VAL A 246 -3.21 20.27 -3.28
C VAL A 246 -2.72 19.50 -2.05
N VAL A 247 -1.68 18.71 -2.20
CA VAL A 247 -1.13 17.91 -1.10
C VAL A 247 0.07 18.61 -0.47
N ILE A 248 0.06 18.73 0.86
CA ILE A 248 1.24 19.13 1.64
C ILE A 248 1.72 17.87 2.36
N SER A 249 2.98 17.49 2.16
CA SER A 249 3.50 16.21 2.65
C SER A 249 4.96 16.36 3.11
N PRO A 250 5.32 15.69 4.23
CA PRO A 250 6.73 15.51 4.55
C PRO A 250 7.33 14.40 3.69
N ASP A 251 8.67 14.32 3.68
CA ASP A 251 9.37 13.09 3.31
C ASP A 251 9.21 12.07 4.45
N ALA A 252 8.53 10.97 4.15
CA ALA A 252 8.34 9.84 5.06
C ALA A 252 8.89 8.52 4.46
N GLY A 253 9.79 8.62 3.50
CA GLY A 253 10.39 7.51 2.78
C GLY A 253 9.52 7.05 1.62
N GLY A 254 8.69 6.05 1.80
CA GLY A 254 7.95 5.43 0.70
C GLY A 254 6.97 6.31 -0.07
N ASN A 255 6.50 7.43 0.50
CA ASN A 255 5.70 8.40 -0.24
C ASN A 255 6.51 9.15 -1.32
N MET A 256 7.84 9.17 -1.20
CA MET A 256 8.72 9.75 -2.24
C MET A 256 8.68 8.96 -3.55
N ALA A 257 8.12 7.76 -3.55
CA ALA A 257 7.82 7.02 -4.78
C ALA A 257 6.87 7.78 -5.74
N TYR A 258 6.04 8.69 -5.21
CA TYR A 258 5.13 9.51 -6.02
C TYR A 258 5.20 11.01 -5.71
N CYS A 259 5.70 11.43 -4.54
CA CYS A 259 5.86 12.83 -4.18
C CYS A 259 7.04 13.46 -4.92
N ALA A 260 6.80 14.58 -5.59
CA ALA A 260 7.82 15.44 -6.21
C ALA A 260 7.56 16.87 -5.75
N PHE A 261 8.27 17.30 -4.72
CA PHE A 261 8.08 18.61 -4.09
C PHE A 261 8.19 19.75 -5.08
N GLY A 262 7.27 20.72 -4.97
CA GLY A 262 7.15 21.83 -5.91
C GLY A 262 6.55 21.47 -7.27
N THR A 263 6.31 20.19 -7.57
CA THR A 263 5.70 19.71 -8.83
C THR A 263 4.29 19.20 -8.64
N ASN A 264 4.08 18.24 -7.73
CA ASN A 264 2.78 17.62 -7.46
C ASN A 264 2.32 17.73 -6.00
N CYS A 265 3.23 18.15 -5.12
CA CYS A 265 2.93 18.39 -3.70
C CYS A 265 3.88 19.47 -3.16
N LEU A 266 3.58 19.97 -1.96
CA LEU A 266 4.42 20.93 -1.23
C LEU A 266 5.10 20.22 -0.06
N GLU A 267 6.36 20.60 0.19
CA GLU A 267 7.19 20.03 1.24
C GLU A 267 6.89 20.64 2.60
N VAL A 268 7.01 19.84 3.65
CA VAL A 268 6.98 20.23 5.06
C VAL A 268 7.85 19.28 5.88
N GLY A 269 8.28 19.68 7.06
CA GLY A 269 8.95 18.79 8.01
C GLY A 269 8.02 17.72 8.57
N LEU A 270 8.55 16.54 8.92
CA LEU A 270 7.77 15.49 9.57
C LEU A 270 7.32 15.97 10.96
N ASP A 271 6.02 15.83 11.25
CA ASP A 271 5.37 16.30 12.49
C ASP A 271 5.60 17.80 12.79
N ASP A 272 5.84 18.62 11.79
CA ASP A 272 6.09 20.07 11.89
C ASP A 272 4.80 20.87 11.67
N ALA A 273 4.00 21.02 12.73
CA ALA A 273 2.75 21.79 12.68
C ALA A 273 2.97 23.26 12.25
N ALA A 274 4.06 23.90 12.66
CA ALA A 274 4.38 25.28 12.30
C ALA A 274 4.72 25.40 10.79
N GLY A 275 5.47 24.44 10.24
CA GLY A 275 5.76 24.38 8.83
C GLY A 275 4.48 24.19 7.97
N TYR A 276 3.55 23.35 8.41
CA TYR A 276 2.24 23.21 7.73
C TYR A 276 1.48 24.55 7.71
N VAL A 277 1.48 25.30 8.83
CA VAL A 277 0.84 26.62 8.90
C VAL A 277 1.49 27.59 7.93
N GLU A 278 2.81 27.64 7.88
CA GLU A 278 3.55 28.50 6.95
C GLU A 278 3.20 28.20 5.49
N VAL A 279 3.19 26.91 5.12
CA VAL A 279 2.84 26.49 3.75
C VAL A 279 1.38 26.84 3.41
N LEU A 280 0.43 26.68 4.35
CA LEU A 280 -0.97 27.08 4.16
C LEU A 280 -1.13 28.59 3.98
N GLU A 281 -0.43 29.41 4.76
CA GLU A 281 -0.45 30.88 4.63
C GLU A 281 0.18 31.33 3.30
N ASN A 282 1.24 30.66 2.84
CA ASN A 282 1.83 30.91 1.54
C ASN A 282 0.85 30.57 0.41
N LEU A 283 0.14 29.43 0.49
CA LEU A 283 -0.92 29.06 -0.46
C LEU A 283 -2.08 30.07 -0.46
N ARG A 284 -2.46 30.61 0.69
CA ARG A 284 -3.55 31.61 0.83
C ARG A 284 -3.23 32.89 0.04
N SER A 285 -1.99 33.30 0.06
CA SER A 285 -1.48 34.48 -0.65
C SER A 285 -0.96 34.18 -2.06
N GLY A 286 -0.82 32.89 -2.42
CA GLY A 286 -0.29 32.41 -3.69
C GLY A 286 -1.19 32.67 -4.89
N ARG A 287 -0.63 32.45 -6.09
CA ARG A 287 -1.33 32.62 -7.35
C ARG A 287 -2.09 31.37 -7.75
N ALA A 288 -3.23 31.56 -8.42
CA ALA A 288 -4.07 30.44 -8.92
C ALA A 288 -3.28 29.52 -9.89
N GLU A 289 -2.33 30.07 -10.64
CA GLU A 289 -1.51 29.31 -11.58
C GLU A 289 -0.59 28.31 -10.87
N GLU A 290 -0.11 28.63 -9.68
CA GLU A 290 0.70 27.71 -8.87
C GLU A 290 -0.13 26.54 -8.37
N VAL A 291 -1.34 26.81 -7.86
CA VAL A 291 -2.30 25.80 -7.45
C VAL A 291 -2.66 24.86 -8.60
N GLU A 292 -2.92 25.44 -9.78
CA GLU A 292 -3.26 24.65 -10.97
C GLU A 292 -2.11 23.77 -11.42
N ARG A 293 -0.86 24.28 -11.38
CA ARG A 293 0.34 23.51 -11.70
C ARG A 293 0.51 22.30 -10.76
N LEU A 294 0.33 22.50 -9.45
CA LEU A 294 0.42 21.42 -8.46
C LEU A 294 -0.66 20.37 -8.68
N ARG A 295 -1.90 20.77 -8.96
CA ARG A 295 -3.00 19.85 -9.28
C ARG A 295 -2.71 19.06 -10.55
N GLN A 296 -2.25 19.71 -11.60
CA GLN A 296 -1.90 19.04 -12.85
C GLN A 296 -0.80 18.02 -12.63
N GLY A 297 0.26 18.36 -11.89
CA GLY A 297 1.31 17.44 -11.49
C GLY A 297 0.77 16.26 -10.69
N GLY A 298 -0.21 16.50 -9.79
CA GLY A 298 -0.92 15.47 -9.05
C GLY A 298 -1.69 14.51 -9.98
N TYR A 299 -2.48 15.04 -10.93
CA TYR A 299 -3.21 14.20 -11.89
C TYR A 299 -2.30 13.38 -12.79
N GLU A 300 -1.19 13.93 -13.26
CA GLU A 300 -0.19 13.21 -14.04
C GLU A 300 0.46 12.08 -13.22
N THR A 301 0.72 12.34 -11.96
CA THR A 301 1.26 11.33 -11.03
C THR A 301 0.26 10.19 -10.82
N VAL A 302 -1.00 10.51 -10.53
CA VAL A 302 -2.08 9.52 -10.37
C VAL A 302 -2.23 8.67 -11.64
N GLY A 303 -2.11 9.27 -12.83
CA GLY A 303 -2.18 8.57 -14.12
C GLY A 303 -1.06 7.53 -14.33
N ARG A 304 0.05 7.61 -13.60
CA ARG A 304 1.14 6.61 -13.61
C ARG A 304 0.95 5.49 -12.61
N HIS A 305 0.08 5.68 -11.61
CA HIS A 305 -0.18 4.75 -10.51
C HIS A 305 -1.57 4.10 -10.64
N THR A 306 -1.81 3.40 -11.75
CA THR A 306 -3.11 2.76 -12.02
C THR A 306 -3.12 1.30 -11.61
N LEU A 307 -4.30 0.77 -11.24
CA LEU A 307 -4.49 -0.66 -10.98
C LEU A 307 -4.23 -1.50 -12.25
N GLU A 308 -4.50 -0.96 -13.44
CA GLU A 308 -4.23 -1.61 -14.71
C GLU A 308 -2.74 -1.81 -14.93
N HIS A 309 -1.94 -0.77 -14.70
CA HIS A 309 -0.48 -0.87 -14.83
C HIS A 309 0.12 -1.86 -13.81
N GLU A 310 -0.33 -1.79 -12.55
CA GLU A 310 0.07 -2.76 -11.51
C GLU A 310 -0.27 -4.21 -11.93
N LYS A 311 -1.48 -4.43 -12.48
CA LYS A 311 -1.92 -5.73 -12.99
C LYS A 311 -1.04 -6.25 -14.14
N GLU A 312 -0.72 -5.39 -15.09
CA GLU A 312 0.17 -5.72 -16.22
C GLU A 312 1.55 -6.16 -15.73
N ARG A 313 2.16 -5.36 -14.86
CA ARG A 313 3.47 -5.69 -14.25
C ARG A 313 3.42 -6.97 -13.43
N PHE A 314 2.33 -7.20 -12.69
CA PHE A 314 2.13 -8.45 -11.96
C PHE A 314 2.00 -9.65 -12.92
N GLY A 315 1.29 -9.49 -14.03
CA GLY A 315 1.18 -10.53 -15.07
C GLY A 315 2.54 -10.92 -15.65
N GLU A 316 3.38 -9.94 -15.97
CA GLU A 316 4.75 -10.16 -16.45
C GLU A 316 5.61 -10.89 -15.38
N PHE A 317 5.54 -10.44 -14.13
CA PHE A 317 6.21 -11.10 -13.01
C PHE A 317 5.78 -12.55 -12.87
N MET A 318 4.48 -12.84 -12.91
CA MET A 318 3.94 -14.20 -12.79
C MET A 318 4.36 -15.09 -13.97
N GLY A 319 4.40 -14.55 -15.18
CA GLY A 319 4.90 -15.27 -16.36
C GLY A 319 6.37 -15.68 -16.21
N ARG A 320 7.24 -14.77 -15.75
CA ARG A 320 8.65 -15.09 -15.46
C ARG A 320 8.81 -16.09 -14.32
N LEU A 321 8.03 -15.92 -13.24
CA LEU A 321 8.08 -16.83 -12.11
C LEU A 321 7.68 -18.26 -12.49
N THR A 322 6.58 -18.44 -13.21
CA THR A 322 6.11 -19.76 -13.64
C THR A 322 7.11 -20.41 -14.60
N SER A 323 7.64 -19.68 -15.58
CA SER A 323 8.68 -20.18 -16.49
C SER A 323 9.95 -20.63 -15.74
N ARG A 324 10.34 -19.87 -14.71
CA ARG A 324 11.47 -20.25 -13.84
C ARG A 324 11.19 -21.54 -13.06
N LEU A 325 10.00 -21.65 -12.48
CA LEU A 325 9.61 -22.84 -11.71
C LEU A 325 9.55 -24.09 -12.59
N ASP A 326 9.04 -24.00 -13.81
CA ASP A 326 8.98 -25.08 -14.79
C ASP A 326 10.39 -25.56 -15.19
N GLY A 327 11.33 -24.63 -15.37
CA GLY A 327 12.72 -24.93 -15.73
C GLY A 327 13.54 -25.60 -14.62
N LEU A 328 13.09 -25.50 -13.37
CA LEU A 328 13.83 -26.04 -12.22
C LEU A 328 13.51 -27.53 -11.92
N GLY A 329 12.45 -28.11 -12.50
CA GLY A 329 11.95 -29.46 -12.15
C GLY A 329 11.35 -29.53 -10.72
N PRO A 330 10.92 -30.67 -10.21
CA PRO A 330 10.35 -30.80 -8.87
C PRO A 330 11.37 -30.46 -7.76
N GLY A 331 10.93 -29.70 -6.75
CA GLY A 331 11.77 -29.27 -5.64
C GLY A 331 12.22 -30.41 -4.72
N GLU A 332 13.46 -30.37 -4.25
CA GLU A 332 13.91 -31.15 -3.11
C GLU A 332 13.97 -30.22 -1.88
N LYS A 333 13.52 -30.68 -0.70
CA LYS A 333 13.74 -29.91 0.54
C LYS A 333 15.26 -29.81 0.78
N PRO A 334 15.82 -28.62 1.01
CA PRO A 334 17.15 -28.52 1.53
C PRO A 334 17.21 -29.34 2.84
N ALA A 335 18.31 -30.11 3.00
CA ALA A 335 18.55 -30.89 4.21
C ALA A 335 18.35 -29.95 5.40
N ARG A 336 17.58 -30.37 6.41
CA ARG A 336 17.43 -29.62 7.66
C ARG A 336 18.85 -29.33 8.17
N GLU A 337 19.21 -28.05 8.21
CA GLU A 337 20.36 -27.64 8.99
C GLU A 337 20.12 -28.15 10.41
N ALA A 338 20.94 -29.13 10.80
CA ALA A 338 20.91 -29.66 12.14
C ALA A 338 21.11 -28.49 13.09
N SER A 339 20.09 -28.21 13.89
CA SER A 339 20.15 -27.25 14.98
C SER A 339 21.40 -27.55 15.81
N ARG A 340 22.48 -26.80 15.60
CA ARG A 340 23.55 -26.74 16.56
C ARG A 340 23.05 -25.91 17.74
N ARG A 341 22.99 -26.60 18.86
CA ARG A 341 22.69 -26.17 20.24
C ARG A 341 23.43 -24.89 20.64
#